data_56ad65a27ff43824cf9b4033a5143dad
#
_entry.id   56ad65a27ff43824cf9b4033a5143dad
#
_cell.length_a   1.000
_cell.length_b   1.000
_cell.length_c   1.000
_cell.angle_alpha   90.00
_cell.angle_beta   90.00
_cell.angle_gamma   90.00
#
_symmetry.space_group_name_H-M   'P 1'
#
loop_
_entity.id
_entity.type
_entity.pdbx_description
1 polymer ?
#
loop_
_entity_poly.entity_id
_entity_poly.type
_entity_poly.pdbx_seq_one_letter_code
_entity_poly.pdbx_strand_id
1 'polypeptide(L)'
;ADAAQALARQATAAPRGTVRLSCPPALLQHAVSDMLARFLNAWPQVTLQVQSTNRNVDVWQDGVDLALRVRPTGAALPQDEIVKPLALSPHQLVAAPALLTNAAPPATPAELARLPTLALGNSPDEALWRLSGPDGATADVPLAPRLVVDDMGALLCGALAGVGCAALPRMMTHEALARGDLQTVLPGWAPPAGVVQAAFASRQGLRPAVRQLLDALAAGFDQMEREGRCLRAPGA
;
A
#
# COMPACT_ATOMS: atom_id res chain seq x y z
N ALA A 1 -13.57 37.84 18.18
CA ALA A 1 -12.88 37.13 19.30
C ALA A 1 -13.44 35.71 19.49
N ASP A 2 -14.77 35.51 19.40
CA ASP A 2 -15.42 34.23 19.71
C ASP A 2 -15.10 33.09 18.71
N ALA A 3 -14.98 33.39 17.41
CA ALA A 3 -14.66 32.39 16.38
C ALA A 3 -13.24 31.84 16.53
N ALA A 4 -12.27 32.69 16.88
CA ALA A 4 -10.89 32.27 17.12
C ALA A 4 -10.74 31.44 18.41
N GLN A 5 -11.51 31.79 19.46
CA GLN A 5 -11.56 31.00 20.69
C GLN A 5 -12.29 29.66 20.50
N ALA A 6 -13.34 29.60 19.67
CA ALA A 6 -14.02 28.38 19.32
C ALA A 6 -13.10 27.42 18.52
N LEU A 7 -12.35 27.94 17.56
CA LEU A 7 -11.35 27.19 16.80
C LEU A 7 -10.20 26.67 17.69
N ALA A 8 -9.73 27.50 18.65
CA ALA A 8 -8.70 27.09 19.59
C ALA A 8 -9.20 25.99 20.55
N ARG A 9 -10.45 26.10 21.03
CA ARG A 9 -11.08 25.06 21.87
C ARG A 9 -11.33 23.77 21.08
N GLN A 10 -11.71 23.83 19.79
CA GLN A 10 -11.82 22.65 18.94
C GLN A 10 -10.47 21.99 18.69
N ALA A 11 -9.39 22.77 18.54
CA ALA A 11 -8.04 22.25 18.32
C ALA A 11 -7.48 21.50 19.54
N THR A 12 -7.93 21.82 20.75
CA THR A 12 -7.49 21.21 22.03
C THR A 12 -8.48 20.18 22.59
N ALA A 13 -9.67 20.03 21.99
CA ALA A 13 -10.64 19.04 22.42
C ALA A 13 -10.13 17.61 22.19
N ALA A 14 -10.36 16.72 23.15
CA ALA A 14 -10.04 15.31 23.00
C ALA A 14 -10.76 14.72 21.77
N PRO A 15 -10.08 13.90 20.95
CA PRO A 15 -10.67 13.24 19.80
C PRO A 15 -11.89 12.40 20.18
N ARG A 16 -13.01 12.60 19.46
CA ARG A 16 -14.26 11.88 19.69
C ARG A 16 -15.14 11.85 18.44
N GLY A 17 -16.10 10.93 18.42
CA GLY A 17 -17.08 10.78 17.34
C GLY A 17 -16.61 9.85 16.24
N THR A 18 -17.38 9.74 15.16
CA THR A 18 -17.12 8.82 14.07
C THR A 18 -16.20 9.42 13.02
N VAL A 19 -15.17 8.67 12.60
CA VAL A 19 -14.31 8.96 11.45
C VAL A 19 -14.54 7.89 10.38
N ARG A 20 -14.83 8.34 9.16
CA ARG A 20 -15.02 7.50 7.98
C ARG A 20 -13.75 7.44 7.17
N LEU A 21 -13.19 6.23 7.03
CA LEU A 21 -11.94 5.94 6.34
C LEU A 21 -12.19 5.00 5.17
N SER A 22 -11.63 5.30 4.01
CA SER A 22 -11.50 4.35 2.90
C SER A 22 -10.05 3.88 2.80
N CYS A 23 -9.83 2.59 2.56
CA CYS A 23 -8.49 1.99 2.48
C CYS A 23 -8.48 0.80 1.53
N PRO A 24 -7.47 0.64 0.64
CA PRO A 24 -7.28 -0.58 -0.14
C PRO A 24 -7.11 -1.81 0.75
N PRO A 25 -7.69 -2.98 0.38
CA PRO A 25 -7.67 -4.18 1.22
C PRO A 25 -6.27 -4.63 1.63
N ALA A 26 -5.34 -4.71 0.69
CA ALA A 26 -3.97 -5.12 0.98
C ALA A 26 -3.25 -4.15 1.92
N LEU A 27 -3.42 -2.84 1.72
CA LEU A 27 -2.86 -1.81 2.60
C LEU A 27 -3.47 -1.89 4.00
N LEU A 28 -4.79 -2.09 4.08
CA LEU A 28 -5.49 -2.26 5.36
C LEU A 28 -4.95 -3.44 6.14
N GLN A 29 -4.85 -4.61 5.51
CA GLN A 29 -4.47 -5.86 6.16
C GLN A 29 -3.00 -5.89 6.59
N HIS A 30 -2.08 -5.37 5.76
CA HIS A 30 -0.64 -5.55 5.96
C HIS A 30 0.08 -4.33 6.54
N ALA A 31 -0.63 -3.21 6.74
CA ALA A 31 -0.03 -2.00 7.28
C ALA A 31 -0.95 -1.28 8.28
N VAL A 32 -2.18 -0.97 7.87
CA VAL A 32 -3.00 0.03 8.55
C VAL A 32 -3.76 -0.54 9.75
N SER A 33 -4.18 -1.81 9.73
CA SER A 33 -5.02 -2.41 10.79
C SER A 33 -4.43 -2.26 12.19
N ASP A 34 -3.13 -2.51 12.36
CA ASP A 34 -2.46 -2.36 13.65
C ASP A 34 -2.37 -0.89 14.10
N MET A 35 -2.21 0.03 13.14
CA MET A 35 -2.21 1.47 13.42
C MET A 35 -3.58 1.91 13.90
N LEU A 36 -4.66 1.42 13.26
CA LEU A 36 -6.04 1.71 13.67
C LEU A 36 -6.36 1.15 15.06
N ALA A 37 -5.92 -0.08 15.35
CA ALA A 37 -6.12 -0.70 16.66
C ALA A 37 -5.43 0.10 17.78
N ARG A 38 -4.18 0.50 17.59
CA ARG A 38 -3.45 1.36 18.53
C ARG A 38 -4.11 2.73 18.69
N PHE A 39 -4.58 3.33 17.59
CA PHE A 39 -5.29 4.61 17.63
C PHE A 39 -6.59 4.52 18.43
N LEU A 40 -7.42 3.49 18.22
CA LEU A 40 -8.67 3.29 18.97
C LEU A 40 -8.44 3.03 20.45
N ASN A 41 -7.39 2.29 20.81
CA ASN A 41 -7.00 2.11 22.22
C ASN A 41 -6.58 3.42 22.89
N ALA A 42 -5.91 4.32 22.16
CA ALA A 42 -5.52 5.64 22.67
C ALA A 42 -6.71 6.62 22.77
N TRP A 43 -7.74 6.45 21.94
CA TRP A 43 -8.89 7.35 21.85
C TRP A 43 -10.22 6.61 21.95
N PRO A 44 -10.65 6.18 23.18
CA PRO A 44 -11.85 5.34 23.35
C PRO A 44 -13.17 5.98 22.93
N GLN A 45 -13.21 7.31 22.79
CA GLN A 45 -14.42 8.05 22.33
C GLN A 45 -14.51 8.18 20.81
N VAL A 46 -13.56 7.60 20.07
CA VAL A 46 -13.59 7.58 18.60
C VAL A 46 -14.15 6.26 18.11
N THR A 47 -15.01 6.36 17.10
CA THR A 47 -15.49 5.22 16.31
C THR A 47 -14.92 5.34 14.90
N LEU A 48 -14.33 4.27 14.36
CA LEU A 48 -13.91 4.19 12.97
C LEU A 48 -14.91 3.40 12.14
N GLN A 49 -15.34 3.99 11.03
CA GLN A 49 -16.01 3.28 9.94
C GLN A 49 -15.03 3.11 8.80
N VAL A 50 -14.59 1.87 8.53
CA VAL A 50 -13.58 1.59 7.50
C VAL A 50 -14.22 0.89 6.33
N GLN A 51 -14.13 1.50 5.15
CA GLN A 51 -14.52 0.89 3.88
C GLN A 51 -13.26 0.31 3.22
N SER A 52 -13.18 -1.02 3.16
CA SER A 52 -12.12 -1.74 2.47
C SER A 52 -12.48 -1.86 0.99
N THR A 53 -11.74 -1.17 0.10
CA THR A 53 -12.04 -1.16 -1.34
C THR A 53 -10.84 -0.74 -2.19
N ASN A 54 -10.70 -1.36 -3.38
CA ASN A 54 -9.77 -0.92 -4.41
C ASN A 54 -10.36 0.17 -5.33
N ARG A 55 -11.65 0.49 -5.19
CA ARG A 55 -12.29 1.57 -5.93
C ARG A 55 -11.64 2.92 -5.58
N ASN A 56 -11.48 3.78 -6.56
CA ASN A 56 -11.07 5.16 -6.29
C ASN A 56 -12.24 5.90 -5.61
N VAL A 57 -12.09 6.13 -4.31
CA VAL A 57 -13.10 6.81 -3.47
C VAL A 57 -12.86 8.32 -3.55
N ASP A 58 -13.91 9.09 -3.85
CA ASP A 58 -13.90 10.55 -3.80
C ASP A 58 -14.31 11.00 -2.40
N VAL A 59 -13.45 11.79 -1.72
CA VAL A 59 -13.71 12.20 -0.33
C VAL A 59 -14.96 13.05 -0.16
N TRP A 60 -15.35 13.81 -1.20
CA TRP A 60 -16.54 14.65 -1.16
C TRP A 60 -17.82 13.86 -1.49
N GLN A 61 -17.78 13.11 -2.60
CA GLN A 61 -18.97 12.43 -3.11
C GLN A 61 -19.33 11.18 -2.29
N ASP A 62 -18.33 10.45 -1.82
CA ASP A 62 -18.54 9.23 -1.04
C ASP A 62 -18.69 9.50 0.47
N GLY A 63 -18.53 10.73 0.93
CA GLY A 63 -18.74 11.14 2.32
C GLY A 63 -17.76 10.53 3.30
N VAL A 64 -16.51 10.30 2.88
CA VAL A 64 -15.43 9.84 3.74
C VAL A 64 -14.60 11.02 4.26
N ASP A 65 -14.09 10.93 5.47
CA ASP A 65 -13.24 11.95 6.08
C ASP A 65 -11.80 11.86 5.59
N LEU A 66 -11.36 10.63 5.29
CA LEU A 66 -10.00 10.29 4.89
C LEU A 66 -10.02 9.13 3.91
N ALA A 67 -9.34 9.24 2.78
CA ALA A 67 -9.15 8.15 1.85
C ALA A 67 -7.65 7.80 1.75
N LEU A 68 -7.28 6.58 2.11
CA LEU A 68 -5.95 6.05 1.80
C LEU A 68 -5.94 5.51 0.38
N ARG A 69 -4.88 5.79 -0.34
CA ARG A 69 -4.68 5.35 -1.73
C ARG A 69 -3.23 4.95 -1.94
N VAL A 70 -2.99 4.07 -2.91
CA VAL A 70 -1.66 3.80 -3.43
C VAL A 70 -1.66 4.18 -4.91
N ARG A 71 -0.83 5.15 -5.29
CA ARG A 71 -0.75 5.65 -6.67
C ARG A 71 0.66 5.50 -7.23
N PRO A 72 0.81 5.35 -8.55
CA PRO A 72 2.12 5.39 -9.19
C PRO A 72 2.87 6.69 -8.85
N THR A 73 4.17 6.63 -8.71
CA THR A 73 5.02 7.81 -8.56
C THR A 73 4.83 8.74 -9.75
N GLY A 74 4.63 10.04 -9.49
CA GLY A 74 4.40 11.04 -10.54
C GLY A 74 2.96 11.10 -11.09
N ALA A 75 2.02 10.33 -10.53
CA ALA A 75 0.61 10.44 -10.90
C ALA A 75 0.06 11.84 -10.58
N ALA A 76 -0.76 12.39 -11.48
CA ALA A 76 -1.41 13.68 -11.26
C ALA A 76 -2.29 13.64 -10.00
N LEU A 77 -2.23 14.70 -9.20
CA LEU A 77 -3.06 14.85 -8.01
C LEU A 77 -4.41 15.46 -8.40
N PRO A 78 -5.52 15.04 -7.75
CA PRO A 78 -6.81 15.68 -7.90
C PRO A 78 -6.72 17.15 -7.48
N GLN A 79 -7.39 18.05 -8.20
CA GLN A 79 -7.32 19.50 -7.93
C GLN A 79 -8.09 19.92 -6.66
N ASP A 80 -9.12 19.17 -6.30
CA ASP A 80 -10.06 19.52 -5.22
C ASP A 80 -9.80 18.78 -3.89
N GLU A 81 -8.73 18.00 -3.82
CA GLU A 81 -8.34 17.23 -2.62
C GLU A 81 -6.97 17.66 -2.13
N ILE A 82 -6.81 17.64 -0.82
CA ILE A 82 -5.49 17.73 -0.21
C ILE A 82 -4.93 16.32 -0.06
N VAL A 83 -3.73 16.12 -0.57
CA VAL A 83 -3.04 14.85 -0.51
C VAL A 83 -1.79 14.98 0.34
N LYS A 84 -1.66 14.11 1.34
CA LYS A 84 -0.44 13.97 2.15
C LYS A 84 0.22 12.63 1.80
N PRO A 85 1.42 12.63 1.22
CA PRO A 85 2.22 11.41 1.08
C PRO A 85 2.57 10.86 2.47
N LEU A 86 2.47 9.53 2.65
CA LEU A 86 2.75 8.84 3.91
C LEU A 86 3.96 7.92 3.79
N ALA A 87 4.06 7.17 2.69
CA ALA A 87 5.15 6.24 2.45
C ALA A 87 5.34 5.96 0.96
N LEU A 88 6.50 5.44 0.60
CA LEU A 88 6.72 4.76 -0.67
C LEU A 88 6.62 3.26 -0.43
N SER A 89 5.81 2.58 -1.23
CA SER A 89 5.57 1.14 -1.19
C SER A 89 6.33 0.45 -2.32
N PRO A 90 7.58 0.03 -2.10
CA PRO A 90 8.34 -0.69 -3.11
C PRO A 90 7.77 -2.09 -3.31
N HIS A 91 7.77 -2.54 -4.56
CA HIS A 91 7.46 -3.91 -4.93
C HIS A 91 8.71 -4.76 -5.01
N GLN A 92 8.53 -6.06 -5.00
CA GLN A 92 9.57 -7.06 -5.28
C GLN A 92 8.93 -8.29 -5.92
N LEU A 93 9.73 -9.00 -6.71
CA LEU A 93 9.34 -10.28 -7.27
C LEU A 93 9.66 -11.36 -6.24
N VAL A 94 8.67 -12.19 -5.92
CA VAL A 94 8.79 -13.23 -4.89
C VAL A 94 8.21 -14.56 -5.34
N ALA A 95 8.79 -15.63 -4.86
CA ALA A 95 8.28 -16.99 -5.05
C ALA A 95 8.60 -17.86 -3.84
N ALA A 96 7.84 -18.94 -3.62
CA ALA A 96 8.20 -19.95 -2.65
C ALA A 96 9.51 -20.66 -3.07
N PRO A 97 10.39 -21.07 -2.11
CA PRO A 97 11.63 -21.78 -2.40
C PRO A 97 11.43 -23.01 -3.29
N ALA A 98 10.34 -23.76 -3.07
CA ALA A 98 10.02 -24.96 -3.83
C ALA A 98 9.87 -24.70 -5.34
N LEU A 99 9.40 -23.50 -5.75
CA LEU A 99 9.28 -23.12 -7.15
C LEU A 99 10.66 -22.96 -7.83
N LEU A 100 11.68 -22.60 -7.06
CA LEU A 100 13.02 -22.28 -7.55
C LEU A 100 13.99 -23.48 -7.45
N THR A 101 13.58 -24.58 -6.81
CA THR A 101 14.46 -25.73 -6.54
C THR A 101 14.89 -26.45 -7.82
N ASN A 102 14.05 -26.47 -8.84
CA ASN A 102 14.27 -27.25 -10.07
C ASN A 102 14.73 -26.42 -11.27
N ALA A 103 15.00 -25.12 -11.08
CA ALA A 103 15.47 -24.23 -12.14
C ALA A 103 16.52 -23.26 -11.59
N ALA A 104 17.52 -22.92 -12.39
CA ALA A 104 18.43 -21.85 -12.02
C ALA A 104 17.63 -20.55 -11.81
N PRO A 105 17.90 -19.78 -10.72
CA PRO A 105 17.26 -18.50 -10.51
C PRO A 105 17.43 -17.60 -11.73
N PRO A 106 16.38 -16.86 -12.17
CA PRO A 106 16.51 -15.95 -13.30
C PRO A 106 17.55 -14.87 -13.01
N ALA A 107 18.47 -14.68 -13.96
CA ALA A 107 19.50 -13.64 -13.91
C ALA A 107 19.11 -12.39 -14.70
N THR A 108 18.14 -12.52 -15.60
CA THR A 108 17.63 -11.43 -16.45
C THR A 108 16.10 -11.39 -16.46
N PRO A 109 15.48 -10.23 -16.76
CA PRO A 109 14.02 -10.14 -16.89
C PRO A 109 13.43 -11.12 -17.92
N ALA A 110 14.12 -11.36 -19.03
CA ALA A 110 13.65 -12.29 -20.07
C ALA A 110 13.53 -13.73 -19.54
N GLU A 111 14.34 -14.11 -18.57
CA GLU A 111 14.31 -15.46 -17.99
C GLU A 111 13.13 -15.69 -17.05
N LEU A 112 12.44 -14.61 -16.61
CA LEU A 112 11.22 -14.73 -15.81
C LEU A 112 10.11 -15.48 -16.57
N ALA A 113 10.12 -15.45 -17.90
CA ALA A 113 9.17 -16.20 -18.72
C ALA A 113 9.25 -17.73 -18.55
N ARG A 114 10.34 -18.24 -17.95
CA ARG A 114 10.50 -19.69 -17.63
C ARG A 114 9.78 -20.10 -16.36
N LEU A 115 9.40 -19.14 -15.50
CA LEU A 115 8.71 -19.40 -14.25
C LEU A 115 7.20 -19.29 -14.43
N PRO A 116 6.42 -20.15 -13.77
CA PRO A 116 5.00 -19.85 -13.60
C PRO A 116 4.83 -18.50 -12.91
N THR A 117 3.92 -17.68 -13.41
CA THR A 117 3.67 -16.32 -12.87
C THR A 117 2.26 -16.16 -12.35
N LEU A 118 2.07 -15.17 -11.47
CA LEU A 118 0.78 -14.73 -10.96
C LEU A 118 0.63 -13.25 -11.29
N ALA A 119 -0.51 -12.82 -11.77
CA ALA A 119 -0.73 -11.46 -12.22
C ALA A 119 -1.88 -10.78 -11.48
N LEU A 120 -1.66 -9.52 -11.09
CA LEU A 120 -2.72 -8.63 -10.62
C LEU A 120 -3.46 -8.07 -11.85
N GLY A 121 -4.76 -8.26 -11.91
CA GLY A 121 -5.57 -7.78 -13.02
C GLY A 121 -6.84 -8.58 -13.22
N ASN A 122 -7.48 -8.34 -14.38
CA ASN A 122 -8.77 -8.95 -14.74
C ASN A 122 -8.67 -9.82 -16.00
N SER A 123 -7.55 -9.76 -16.73
CA SER A 123 -7.37 -10.49 -17.98
C SER A 123 -5.94 -11.06 -18.08
N PRO A 124 -5.78 -12.34 -18.43
CA PRO A 124 -4.46 -12.93 -18.67
C PRO A 124 -3.76 -12.33 -19.90
N ASP A 125 -4.49 -11.89 -20.91
CA ASP A 125 -3.93 -11.36 -22.15
C ASP A 125 -3.25 -9.99 -21.98
N GLU A 126 -3.59 -9.28 -20.90
CA GLU A 126 -3.02 -7.98 -20.54
C GLU A 126 -1.93 -8.09 -19.46
N ALA A 127 -1.60 -9.31 -19.05
CA ALA A 127 -0.66 -9.54 -17.96
C ALA A 127 0.77 -9.19 -18.40
N LEU A 128 1.29 -8.11 -17.81
CA LEU A 128 2.60 -7.54 -18.14
C LEU A 128 3.26 -7.01 -16.86
N TRP A 129 4.50 -7.38 -16.63
CA TRP A 129 5.34 -6.66 -15.68
C TRP A 129 6.19 -5.62 -16.38
N ARG A 130 5.98 -4.36 -16.04
CA ARG A 130 6.91 -3.27 -16.35
C ARG A 130 7.90 -3.16 -15.21
N LEU A 131 9.15 -3.56 -15.44
CA LEU A 131 10.18 -3.62 -14.43
C LEU A 131 11.17 -2.48 -14.60
N SER A 132 11.59 -1.92 -13.47
CA SER A 132 12.76 -1.05 -13.36
C SER A 132 13.88 -1.83 -12.68
N GLY A 133 15.08 -1.68 -13.21
CA GLY A 133 16.27 -2.38 -12.74
C GLY A 133 17.41 -1.43 -12.38
N PRO A 134 18.62 -1.97 -12.15
CA PRO A 134 19.81 -1.17 -11.87
C PRO A 134 20.10 -0.16 -12.99
N ASP A 135 20.75 0.96 -12.61
CA ASP A 135 21.22 2.00 -13.53
C ASP A 135 20.13 2.59 -14.47
N GLY A 136 18.87 2.54 -14.02
CA GLY A 136 17.74 3.05 -14.78
C GLY A 136 17.30 2.12 -15.93
N ALA A 137 17.79 0.90 -15.97
CA ALA A 137 17.34 -0.10 -16.93
C ALA A 137 15.85 -0.39 -16.76
N THR A 138 15.15 -0.65 -17.87
CA THR A 138 13.73 -1.01 -17.87
C THR A 138 13.51 -2.27 -18.70
N ALA A 139 12.51 -3.06 -18.35
CA ALA A 139 12.10 -4.22 -19.12
C ALA A 139 10.60 -4.44 -19.03
N ASP A 140 9.99 -4.70 -20.17
CA ASP A 140 8.61 -5.16 -20.27
C ASP A 140 8.61 -6.67 -20.42
N VAL A 141 8.01 -7.38 -19.46
CA VAL A 141 7.96 -8.84 -19.41
C VAL A 141 6.52 -9.30 -19.58
N PRO A 142 6.12 -9.73 -20.78
CA PRO A 142 4.83 -10.37 -21.00
C PRO A 142 4.72 -11.65 -20.15
N LEU A 143 3.59 -11.85 -19.51
CA LEU A 143 3.36 -12.98 -18.63
C LEU A 143 2.43 -14.01 -19.26
N ALA A 144 2.61 -15.27 -18.87
CA ALA A 144 1.64 -16.34 -19.07
C ALA A 144 1.17 -16.83 -17.67
N PRO A 145 0.29 -16.07 -16.99
CA PRO A 145 0.00 -16.30 -15.59
C PRO A 145 -0.87 -17.54 -15.40
N ARG A 146 -0.59 -18.30 -14.33
CA ARG A 146 -1.44 -19.40 -13.87
C ARG A 146 -2.64 -18.91 -13.05
N LEU A 147 -2.55 -17.70 -12.48
CA LEU A 147 -3.61 -17.04 -11.75
C LEU A 147 -3.61 -15.57 -12.13
N VAL A 148 -4.78 -15.06 -12.48
CA VAL A 148 -5.06 -13.63 -12.62
C VAL A 148 -6.16 -13.28 -11.64
N VAL A 149 -5.92 -12.28 -10.80
CA VAL A 149 -6.87 -11.85 -9.78
C VAL A 149 -6.64 -10.37 -9.45
N ASP A 150 -7.68 -9.64 -9.08
CA ASP A 150 -7.63 -8.23 -8.69
C ASP A 150 -7.38 -8.02 -7.17
N ASP A 151 -7.00 -9.08 -6.46
CA ASP A 151 -6.70 -9.09 -5.03
C ASP A 151 -5.26 -9.52 -4.74
N MET A 152 -4.48 -8.63 -4.11
CA MET A 152 -3.07 -8.89 -3.78
C MET A 152 -2.91 -9.95 -2.68
N GLY A 153 -3.90 -10.11 -1.79
CA GLY A 153 -3.88 -11.15 -0.77
C GLY A 153 -3.96 -12.54 -1.38
N ALA A 154 -4.81 -12.72 -2.40
CA ALA A 154 -4.87 -13.96 -3.16
C ALA A 154 -3.58 -14.24 -3.93
N LEU A 155 -2.92 -13.22 -4.48
CA LEU A 155 -1.58 -13.37 -5.10
C LEU A 155 -0.54 -13.83 -4.07
N LEU A 156 -0.53 -13.24 -2.87
CA LEU A 156 0.38 -13.64 -1.80
C LEU A 156 0.16 -15.10 -1.41
N CYS A 157 -1.08 -15.52 -1.24
CA CYS A 157 -1.43 -16.93 -0.96
C CYS A 157 -0.92 -17.86 -2.07
N GLY A 158 -1.13 -17.49 -3.33
CA GLY A 158 -0.62 -18.25 -4.48
C GLY A 158 0.90 -18.36 -4.53
N ALA A 159 1.61 -17.27 -4.22
CA ALA A 159 3.07 -17.26 -4.16
C ALA A 159 3.60 -18.14 -3.02
N LEU A 160 3.01 -18.06 -1.81
CA LEU A 160 3.35 -18.90 -0.65
C LEU A 160 3.09 -20.38 -0.92
N ALA A 161 2.01 -20.70 -1.63
CA ALA A 161 1.68 -22.07 -2.02
C ALA A 161 2.56 -22.61 -3.18
N GLY A 162 3.51 -21.82 -3.71
CA GLY A 162 4.39 -22.24 -4.81
C GLY A 162 3.70 -22.32 -6.17
N VAL A 163 2.54 -21.68 -6.35
CA VAL A 163 1.80 -21.69 -7.63
C VAL A 163 2.55 -20.92 -8.71
N GLY A 164 3.24 -19.84 -8.34
CA GLY A 164 3.99 -19.01 -9.27
C GLY A 164 4.73 -17.86 -8.59
N CYS A 165 5.55 -17.16 -9.38
CA CYS A 165 6.20 -15.91 -8.99
C CYS A 165 5.19 -14.75 -9.06
N ALA A 166 5.20 -13.86 -8.06
CA ALA A 166 4.34 -12.71 -7.97
C ALA A 166 5.14 -11.42 -7.74
N ALA A 167 4.63 -10.31 -8.25
CA ALA A 167 5.11 -8.97 -7.93
C ALA A 167 4.24 -8.40 -6.80
N LEU A 168 4.81 -8.23 -5.60
CA LEU A 168 4.08 -7.82 -4.41
C LEU A 168 4.79 -6.71 -3.64
N PRO A 169 4.03 -5.82 -2.95
CA PRO A 169 4.60 -4.84 -2.06
C PRO A 169 5.45 -5.46 -0.95
N ARG A 170 6.57 -4.82 -0.62
CA ARG A 170 7.46 -5.28 0.46
C ARG A 170 6.74 -5.43 1.80
N MET A 171 5.80 -4.54 2.11
CA MET A 171 5.02 -4.61 3.36
C MET A 171 4.20 -5.89 3.50
N MET A 172 3.82 -6.52 2.38
CA MET A 172 3.08 -7.79 2.39
C MET A 172 3.99 -9.02 2.51
N THR A 173 5.22 -8.92 2.01
CA THR A 173 6.12 -10.07 1.85
C THR A 173 7.21 -10.12 2.93
N HIS A 174 7.40 -9.02 3.68
CA HIS A 174 8.49 -8.86 4.65
C HIS A 174 8.60 -10.03 5.64
N GLU A 175 7.50 -10.40 6.28
CA GLU A 175 7.50 -11.49 7.25
C GLU A 175 7.75 -12.87 6.62
N ALA A 176 7.15 -13.13 5.45
CA ALA A 176 7.35 -14.40 4.76
C ALA A 176 8.78 -14.56 4.25
N LEU A 177 9.41 -13.47 3.81
CA LEU A 177 10.83 -13.47 3.46
C LEU A 177 11.72 -13.70 4.69
N ALA A 178 11.41 -13.05 5.82
CA ALA A 178 12.16 -13.24 7.07
C ALA A 178 12.06 -14.68 7.60
N ARG A 179 10.92 -15.35 7.41
CA ARG A 179 10.75 -16.78 7.78
C ARG A 179 11.30 -17.75 6.74
N GLY A 180 11.67 -17.29 5.54
CA GLY A 180 12.09 -18.15 4.44
C GLY A 180 10.95 -18.85 3.70
N ASP A 181 9.68 -18.47 3.94
CA ASP A 181 8.50 -18.97 3.23
C ASP A 181 8.47 -18.46 1.78
N LEU A 182 9.08 -17.30 1.54
CA LEU A 182 9.31 -16.69 0.23
C LEU A 182 10.78 -16.37 0.03
N GLN A 183 11.21 -16.30 -1.23
CA GLN A 183 12.50 -15.78 -1.67
C GLN A 183 12.31 -14.70 -2.71
N THR A 184 13.22 -13.73 -2.73
CA THR A 184 13.25 -12.70 -3.79
C THR A 184 13.73 -13.33 -5.11
N VAL A 185 12.98 -13.09 -6.16
CA VAL A 185 13.31 -13.49 -7.53
C VAL A 185 13.87 -12.27 -8.26
N LEU A 186 14.96 -12.44 -9.00
CA LEU A 186 15.63 -11.40 -9.78
C LEU A 186 15.86 -10.11 -8.95
N PRO A 187 16.71 -10.15 -7.90
CA PRO A 187 16.97 -8.99 -7.06
C PRO A 187 17.41 -7.76 -7.87
N GLY A 188 16.93 -6.58 -7.47
CA GLY A 188 17.21 -5.32 -8.17
C GLY A 188 16.22 -4.98 -9.28
N TRP A 189 15.35 -5.90 -9.68
CA TRP A 189 14.29 -5.65 -10.65
C TRP A 189 12.92 -5.74 -9.98
N ALA A 190 12.11 -4.72 -10.16
CA ALA A 190 10.75 -4.69 -9.61
C ALA A 190 9.85 -3.73 -10.42
N PRO A 191 8.53 -3.88 -10.34
CA PRO A 191 7.61 -2.84 -10.77
C PRO A 191 7.87 -1.53 -10.01
N PRO A 192 7.57 -0.37 -10.61
CA PRO A 192 7.68 0.93 -9.95
C PRO A 192 6.95 0.94 -8.61
N ALA A 193 7.56 1.61 -7.62
CA ALA A 193 6.96 1.75 -6.31
C ALA A 193 5.69 2.62 -6.37
N GLY A 194 4.71 2.26 -5.55
CA GLY A 194 3.53 3.08 -5.32
C GLY A 194 3.75 4.06 -4.17
N VAL A 195 3.13 5.25 -4.24
CA VAL A 195 3.08 6.20 -3.14
C VAL A 195 1.80 5.98 -2.34
N VAL A 196 1.93 5.61 -1.07
CA VAL A 196 0.83 5.59 -0.11
C VAL A 196 0.48 7.03 0.24
N GLN A 197 -0.77 7.40 0.05
CA GLN A 197 -1.26 8.75 0.24
C GLN A 197 -2.52 8.77 1.08
N ALA A 198 -2.66 9.81 1.91
CA ALA A 198 -3.89 10.17 2.57
C ALA A 198 -4.51 11.36 1.84
N ALA A 199 -5.73 11.21 1.33
CA ALA A 199 -6.51 12.26 0.70
C ALA A 199 -7.66 12.71 1.61
N PHE A 200 -7.91 14.02 1.70
CA PHE A 200 -8.95 14.62 2.53
C PHE A 200 -9.38 15.99 1.95
N ALA A 201 -10.57 16.42 2.31
CA ALA A 201 -11.23 17.56 1.68
C ALA A 201 -10.58 18.92 1.97
N SER A 202 -10.08 19.17 3.19
CA SER A 202 -9.46 20.45 3.59
C SER A 202 -8.62 20.30 4.83
N ARG A 203 -7.53 21.08 4.92
CA ARG A 203 -6.73 21.20 6.17
C ARG A 203 -7.40 22.11 7.20
N GLN A 204 -8.16 23.13 6.73
CA GLN A 204 -8.90 24.03 7.60
C GLN A 204 -10.18 23.35 8.04
N GLY A 205 -10.32 23.14 9.37
CA GLY A 205 -11.51 22.52 9.94
C GLY A 205 -11.51 21.00 10.01
N LEU A 206 -10.36 20.34 9.79
CA LEU A 206 -10.25 18.90 10.14
C LEU A 206 -10.65 18.70 11.60
N ARG A 207 -11.66 17.84 11.80
CA ARG A 207 -12.08 17.44 13.15
C ARG A 207 -10.89 16.86 13.93
N PRO A 208 -10.78 17.10 15.24
CA PRO A 208 -9.65 16.61 16.04
C PRO A 208 -9.38 15.11 15.84
N ALA A 209 -10.41 14.27 15.78
CA ALA A 209 -10.27 12.83 15.57
C ALA A 209 -9.64 12.48 14.20
N VAL A 210 -10.00 13.21 13.13
CA VAL A 210 -9.42 12.98 11.79
C VAL A 210 -7.95 13.40 11.75
N ARG A 211 -7.62 14.54 12.38
CA ARG A 211 -6.23 15.03 12.48
C ARG A 211 -5.35 14.03 13.24
N GLN A 212 -5.82 13.59 14.41
CA GLN A 212 -5.09 12.62 15.23
C GLN A 212 -4.93 11.27 14.52
N LEU A 213 -5.94 10.82 13.75
CA LEU A 213 -5.81 9.62 12.94
C LEU A 213 -4.75 9.80 11.84
N LEU A 214 -4.73 10.95 11.15
CA LEU A 214 -3.74 11.25 10.13
C LEU A 214 -2.30 11.27 10.71
N ASP A 215 -2.13 11.83 11.91
CA ASP A 215 -0.85 11.86 12.61
C ASP A 215 -0.43 10.46 13.07
N ALA A 216 -1.37 9.65 13.57
CA ALA A 216 -1.12 8.26 13.96
C ALA A 216 -0.72 7.38 12.75
N LEU A 217 -1.36 7.58 11.60
CA LEU A 217 -0.99 6.89 10.35
C LEU A 217 0.41 7.30 9.89
N ALA A 218 0.74 8.60 9.91
CA ALA A 218 2.07 9.08 9.55
C ALA A 218 3.15 8.45 10.44
N ALA A 219 2.96 8.49 11.76
CA ALA A 219 3.87 7.86 12.73
C ALA A 219 3.99 6.34 12.54
N GLY A 220 2.88 5.68 12.15
CA GLY A 220 2.87 4.25 11.84
C GLY A 220 3.70 3.91 10.60
N PHE A 221 3.61 4.71 9.54
CA PHE A 221 4.45 4.52 8.34
C PHE A 221 5.92 4.86 8.60
N ASP A 222 6.23 5.87 9.43
CA ASP A 222 7.61 6.13 9.88
C ASP A 222 8.20 4.94 10.65
N GLN A 223 7.39 4.24 11.44
CA GLN A 223 7.82 3.02 12.11
C GLN A 223 8.07 1.88 11.09
N MET A 224 7.17 1.70 10.12
CA MET A 224 7.35 0.70 9.07
C MET A 224 8.58 0.96 8.19
N GLU A 225 8.95 2.24 7.99
CA GLU A 225 10.20 2.62 7.31
C GLU A 225 11.41 2.13 8.10
N ARG A 226 11.44 2.37 9.43
CA ARG A 226 12.52 1.88 10.31
C ARG A 226 12.63 0.36 10.31
N GLU A 227 11.54 -0.34 10.13
CA GLU A 227 11.46 -1.80 10.01
C GLU A 227 11.80 -2.33 8.61
N GLY A 228 12.07 -1.44 7.64
CA GLY A 228 12.38 -1.82 6.26
C GLY A 228 11.19 -2.33 5.45
N ARG A 229 9.95 -2.13 5.91
CA ARG A 229 8.71 -2.61 5.27
C ARG A 229 8.20 -1.65 4.19
N CYS A 230 8.55 -0.39 4.28
CA CYS A 230 8.32 0.64 3.26
C CYS A 230 9.53 1.57 3.19
N LEU A 231 9.45 2.61 2.36
CA LEU A 231 10.46 3.67 2.28
C LEU A 231 9.79 5.02 2.57
N ARG A 232 10.61 6.02 2.87
CA ARG A 232 10.15 7.38 3.08
C ARG A 232 9.43 7.92 1.87
N ALA A 233 8.33 8.64 2.10
CA ALA A 233 7.60 9.29 1.02
C ALA A 233 8.41 10.41 0.38
N PRO A 234 8.31 10.63 -0.95
CA PRO A 234 8.92 11.77 -1.59
C PRO A 234 8.31 13.07 -1.04
N GLY A 235 9.14 14.03 -0.63
CA GLY A 235 8.70 15.34 -0.15
C GLY A 235 8.06 15.36 1.26
N ALA A 236 8.25 14.31 2.06
CA ALA A 236 7.83 14.25 3.47
C ALA A 236 8.93 14.81 4.39
#